data_37ccf412ec333d01332294cd33967f57
#
_entry.id   37ccf412ec333d01332294cd33967f57
#
_cell.length_a   1.000
_cell.length_b   1.000
_cell.length_c   1.000
_cell.angle_alpha   90.00
_cell.angle_beta   90.00
_cell.angle_gamma   90.00
#
_symmetry.space_group_name_H-M   'P 1'
#
loop_
_entity.id
_entity.type
_entity.pdbx_description
1 polymer ?
#
loop_
_entity_poly.entity_id
_entity_poly.type
_entity_poly.pdbx_seq_one_letter_code
_entity_poly.pdbx_strand_id
1 'polypeptide(L)'
;MAAQNNASLPEGLEVGGYRVVKKISSGGFSIVYLATDEQGQSVAIKEYMPASLAQRKNGEFSPYIAPENLNTYRIGLKCFFEEGRALAGIFHPNIVRVLNFFRANDTVYMVMHYESGRSLQEHVLRNRSKDAKDVLSERFIRRVFTQVMNGLREVHSNRLLHLDVKPANVYLRMDGTPILLDFGAARQTLQRDISKSYPMYTPGFAAPELYKRDAELGPWTDVYSIGSCIYACMSGMPPQESDGRLKDDKMPNALRSFRGLYSSQLISMIERCLRLNSLERPQTVYAVQKELVNNVPEKPEFSFSERAGARIRNAQDRVSRFMRDHNITWF
;
A
#
# COMPACT_ATOMS: atom_id res chain seq x y z
N MET A 1 -3.13 -12.80 2.75
CA MET A 1 -4.03 -12.71 1.56
C MET A 1 -3.99 -14.06 0.84
N ALA A 2 -5.12 -14.51 0.27
CA ALA A 2 -5.11 -15.68 -0.60
C ALA A 2 -4.17 -15.39 -1.79
N ALA A 3 -3.31 -16.34 -2.11
CA ALA A 3 -2.44 -16.23 -3.28
C ALA A 3 -3.30 -16.22 -4.55
N GLN A 4 -2.92 -15.41 -5.54
CA GLN A 4 -3.60 -15.38 -6.84
C GLN A 4 -3.20 -16.62 -7.65
N ASN A 5 -4.09 -17.59 -7.72
CA ASN A 5 -3.90 -18.85 -8.47
C ASN A 5 -4.54 -18.81 -9.87
N ASN A 6 -5.23 -17.71 -10.21
CA ASN A 6 -5.88 -17.58 -11.51
C ASN A 6 -4.86 -17.40 -12.63
N ALA A 7 -5.13 -18.05 -13.76
CA ALA A 7 -4.36 -17.87 -14.96
C ALA A 7 -4.41 -16.41 -15.43
N SER A 8 -3.28 -15.87 -15.88
CA SER A 8 -3.23 -14.56 -16.54
C SER A 8 -3.80 -14.64 -17.95
N LEU A 9 -4.25 -13.52 -18.48
CA LEU A 9 -4.52 -13.41 -19.92
C LEU A 9 -3.23 -13.72 -20.72
N PRO A 10 -3.33 -14.38 -21.88
CA PRO A 10 -2.18 -14.70 -22.69
C PRO A 10 -1.56 -13.45 -23.31
N GLU A 11 -0.27 -13.50 -23.55
CA GLU A 11 0.48 -12.47 -24.30
C GLU A 11 -0.05 -12.38 -25.72
N GLY A 12 -0.15 -11.18 -26.24
CA GLY A 12 -0.70 -10.89 -27.58
C GLY A 12 -2.22 -10.80 -27.65
N LEU A 13 -2.98 -11.15 -26.59
CA LEU A 13 -4.43 -11.00 -26.57
C LEU A 13 -4.83 -9.53 -26.65
N GLU A 14 -5.79 -9.23 -27.52
CA GLU A 14 -6.42 -7.92 -27.58
C GLU A 14 -7.68 -7.90 -26.71
N VAL A 15 -7.76 -6.89 -25.82
CA VAL A 15 -8.93 -6.67 -24.96
C VAL A 15 -9.20 -5.17 -24.85
N GLY A 16 -10.40 -4.74 -25.25
CA GLY A 16 -10.83 -3.34 -25.17
C GLY A 16 -9.96 -2.35 -25.96
N GLY A 17 -9.34 -2.77 -27.06
CA GLY A 17 -8.43 -1.93 -27.87
C GLY A 17 -6.97 -1.91 -27.35
N TYR A 18 -6.64 -2.77 -26.39
CA TYR A 18 -5.31 -2.88 -25.83
C TYR A 18 -4.74 -4.28 -26.05
N ARG A 19 -3.46 -4.36 -26.42
CA ARG A 19 -2.75 -5.63 -26.62
C ARG A 19 -1.92 -5.97 -25.40
N VAL A 20 -2.22 -7.08 -24.74
CA VAL A 20 -1.49 -7.60 -23.59
C VAL A 20 -0.05 -7.97 -23.98
N VAL A 21 0.93 -7.37 -23.30
CA VAL A 21 2.36 -7.68 -23.51
C VAL A 21 2.80 -8.75 -22.53
N LYS A 22 2.55 -8.55 -21.22
CA LYS A 22 2.86 -9.52 -20.17
C LYS A 22 2.16 -9.19 -18.86
N LYS A 23 2.06 -10.18 -17.99
CA LYS A 23 1.68 -9.94 -16.59
C LYS A 23 2.82 -9.24 -15.85
N ILE A 24 2.55 -8.16 -15.10
CA ILE A 24 3.52 -7.43 -14.28
C ILE A 24 3.32 -7.63 -12.77
N SER A 25 2.09 -7.82 -12.32
CA SER A 25 1.82 -8.18 -10.92
C SER A 25 0.50 -8.93 -10.76
N SER A 26 0.33 -9.57 -9.61
CA SER A 26 -0.94 -10.16 -9.22
C SER A 26 -1.11 -10.11 -7.71
N GLY A 27 -2.32 -9.78 -7.27
CA GLY A 27 -2.71 -9.74 -5.86
C GLY A 27 -4.01 -10.48 -5.63
N GLY A 28 -4.47 -10.57 -4.40
CA GLY A 28 -5.71 -11.29 -4.06
C GLY A 28 -6.98 -10.79 -4.75
N PHE A 29 -6.96 -9.58 -5.34
CA PHE A 29 -8.15 -8.93 -5.95
C PHE A 29 -8.01 -8.62 -7.43
N SER A 30 -6.79 -8.63 -7.96
CA SER A 30 -6.54 -8.17 -9.32
C SER A 30 -5.30 -8.79 -9.91
N ILE A 31 -5.25 -8.81 -11.24
CA ILE A 31 -4.06 -9.09 -12.02
C ILE A 31 -3.73 -7.83 -12.81
N VAL A 32 -2.45 -7.44 -12.86
CA VAL A 32 -2.00 -6.26 -13.58
C VAL A 32 -1.10 -6.69 -14.74
N TYR A 33 -1.37 -6.12 -15.90
CA TYR A 33 -0.67 -6.40 -17.16
C TYR A 33 0.03 -5.14 -17.66
N LEU A 34 1.20 -5.31 -18.25
CA LEU A 34 1.72 -4.38 -19.24
C LEU A 34 0.98 -4.63 -20.56
N ALA A 35 0.47 -3.58 -21.18
CA ALA A 35 -0.17 -3.65 -22.47
C ALA A 35 0.25 -2.45 -23.34
N THR A 36 -0.09 -2.48 -24.63
CA THR A 36 0.05 -1.35 -25.54
C THR A 36 -1.31 -0.95 -26.07
N ASP A 37 -1.52 0.36 -26.24
CA ASP A 37 -2.68 0.90 -26.94
C ASP A 37 -2.52 0.81 -28.46
N GLU A 38 -3.51 1.31 -29.22
CA GLU A 38 -3.52 1.34 -30.69
C GLU A 38 -2.36 2.18 -31.27
N GLN A 39 -1.83 3.14 -30.52
CA GLN A 39 -0.67 3.98 -30.91
C GLN A 39 0.66 3.33 -30.53
N GLY A 40 0.65 2.14 -29.91
CA GLY A 40 1.84 1.43 -29.42
C GLY A 40 2.39 1.99 -28.12
N GLN A 41 1.67 2.86 -27.43
CA GLN A 41 2.10 3.38 -26.12
C GLN A 41 1.86 2.37 -25.00
N SER A 42 2.83 2.27 -24.09
CA SER A 42 2.73 1.36 -22.94
C SER A 42 1.72 1.87 -21.92
N VAL A 43 0.81 0.98 -21.51
CA VAL A 43 -0.18 1.20 -20.44
C VAL A 43 -0.12 0.06 -19.44
N ALA A 44 -0.58 0.31 -18.21
CA ALA A 44 -0.84 -0.72 -17.22
C ALA A 44 -2.34 -1.01 -17.18
N ILE A 45 -2.73 -2.28 -17.30
CA ILE A 45 -4.13 -2.70 -17.22
C ILE A 45 -4.33 -3.53 -15.97
N LYS A 46 -5.20 -3.06 -15.08
CA LYS A 46 -5.60 -3.76 -13.86
C LYS A 46 -6.95 -4.44 -14.08
N GLU A 47 -6.95 -5.77 -14.05
CA GLU A 47 -8.12 -6.61 -14.18
C GLU A 47 -8.71 -6.93 -12.80
N TYR A 48 -10.01 -6.76 -12.60
CA TYR A 48 -10.69 -7.21 -11.40
C TYR A 48 -10.79 -8.75 -11.41
N MET A 49 -10.04 -9.42 -10.53
CA MET A 49 -9.95 -10.89 -10.43
C MET A 49 -9.77 -11.32 -8.97
N PRO A 50 -10.82 -11.25 -8.14
CA PRO A 50 -10.72 -11.63 -6.73
C PRO A 50 -10.54 -13.15 -6.58
N ALA A 51 -9.37 -13.58 -6.11
CA ALA A 51 -8.98 -14.98 -5.99
C ALA A 51 -9.90 -15.82 -5.10
N SER A 52 -10.62 -15.17 -4.16
CA SER A 52 -11.59 -15.83 -3.28
C SER A 52 -12.97 -16.08 -3.92
N LEU A 53 -13.28 -15.41 -5.04
CA LEU A 53 -14.61 -15.41 -5.65
C LEU A 53 -14.59 -15.90 -7.10
N ALA A 54 -13.47 -15.73 -7.79
CA ALA A 54 -13.31 -15.96 -9.22
C ALA A 54 -12.26 -17.03 -9.47
N GLN A 55 -12.49 -17.87 -10.46
CA GLN A 55 -11.56 -18.91 -10.93
C GLN A 55 -11.40 -18.80 -12.44
N ARG A 56 -10.16 -18.79 -12.93
CA ARG A 56 -9.85 -18.85 -14.35
C ARG A 56 -8.74 -19.83 -14.62
N LYS A 57 -8.98 -20.78 -15.55
CA LYS A 57 -7.99 -21.76 -16.00
C LYS A 57 -7.17 -21.24 -17.16
N ASN A 58 -6.06 -21.91 -17.43
CA ASN A 58 -5.23 -21.58 -18.59
C ASN A 58 -6.04 -21.72 -19.90
N GLY A 59 -5.95 -20.69 -20.76
CA GLY A 59 -6.67 -20.65 -22.02
C GLY A 59 -8.08 -20.06 -21.95
N GLU A 60 -8.63 -19.83 -20.75
CA GLU A 60 -9.90 -19.14 -20.57
C GLU A 60 -9.66 -17.63 -20.47
N PHE A 61 -10.60 -16.82 -20.95
CA PHE A 61 -10.56 -15.36 -20.85
C PHE A 61 -11.48 -14.84 -19.76
N SER A 62 -12.67 -15.42 -19.64
CA SER A 62 -13.66 -15.08 -18.61
C SER A 62 -13.42 -15.86 -17.32
N PRO A 63 -13.63 -15.27 -16.14
CA PRO A 63 -13.62 -16.00 -14.89
C PRO A 63 -14.90 -16.83 -14.71
N TYR A 64 -14.77 -18.03 -14.16
CA TYR A 64 -15.88 -18.75 -13.59
C TYR A 64 -16.18 -18.23 -12.17
N ILE A 65 -17.45 -17.94 -11.89
CA ILE A 65 -17.94 -17.51 -10.59
C ILE A 65 -18.97 -18.51 -10.11
N ALA A 66 -18.74 -19.13 -8.95
CA ALA A 66 -19.71 -20.03 -8.36
C ALA A 66 -21.03 -19.29 -8.04
N PRO A 67 -22.21 -19.93 -8.23
CA PRO A 67 -23.51 -19.27 -8.06
C PRO A 67 -23.68 -18.56 -6.72
N GLU A 68 -23.18 -19.13 -5.64
CA GLU A 68 -23.20 -18.58 -4.28
C GLU A 68 -22.37 -17.29 -4.14
N ASN A 69 -21.36 -17.10 -4.98
CA ASN A 69 -20.45 -15.94 -4.97
C ASN A 69 -20.87 -14.84 -5.93
N LEU A 70 -21.84 -15.10 -6.82
CA LEU A 70 -22.16 -14.22 -7.94
C LEU A 70 -22.61 -12.81 -7.49
N ASN A 71 -23.43 -12.74 -6.44
CA ASN A 71 -23.88 -11.45 -5.91
C ASN A 71 -22.70 -10.63 -5.34
N THR A 72 -21.86 -11.26 -4.53
CA THR A 72 -20.67 -10.63 -3.94
C THR A 72 -19.67 -10.19 -5.01
N TYR A 73 -19.46 -11.01 -6.04
CA TYR A 73 -18.61 -10.67 -7.18
C TYR A 73 -19.13 -9.43 -7.92
N ARG A 74 -20.46 -9.35 -8.20
CA ARG A 74 -21.08 -8.20 -8.86
C ARG A 74 -20.97 -6.91 -8.06
N ILE A 75 -21.12 -6.98 -6.73
CA ILE A 75 -20.93 -5.83 -5.83
C ILE A 75 -19.47 -5.34 -5.92
N GLY A 76 -18.50 -6.24 -5.80
CA GLY A 76 -17.08 -5.89 -5.90
C GLY A 76 -16.68 -5.34 -7.27
N LEU A 77 -17.25 -5.89 -8.35
CA LEU A 77 -17.06 -5.40 -9.71
C LEU A 77 -17.58 -3.96 -9.87
N LYS A 78 -18.78 -3.66 -9.30
CA LYS A 78 -19.33 -2.31 -9.28
C LYS A 78 -18.42 -1.36 -8.48
N CYS A 79 -17.96 -1.77 -7.30
CA CYS A 79 -17.08 -0.93 -6.47
C CYS A 79 -15.74 -0.65 -7.17
N PHE A 80 -15.16 -1.65 -7.84
CA PHE A 80 -13.93 -1.47 -8.62
C PHE A 80 -14.13 -0.48 -9.77
N PHE A 81 -15.27 -0.53 -10.43
CA PHE A 81 -15.62 0.40 -11.50
C PHE A 81 -15.80 1.84 -10.96
N GLU A 82 -16.55 2.01 -9.86
CA GLU A 82 -16.76 3.32 -9.24
C GLU A 82 -15.46 3.92 -8.69
N GLU A 83 -14.56 3.10 -8.13
CA GLU A 83 -13.22 3.52 -7.73
C GLU A 83 -12.43 4.06 -8.92
N GLY A 84 -12.38 3.31 -10.04
CA GLY A 84 -11.70 3.74 -11.25
C GLY A 84 -12.29 5.04 -11.80
N ARG A 85 -13.63 5.19 -11.78
CA ARG A 85 -14.32 6.40 -12.22
C ARG A 85 -13.96 7.61 -11.35
N ALA A 86 -13.91 7.44 -10.03
CA ALA A 86 -13.54 8.50 -9.11
C ALA A 86 -12.10 8.94 -9.32
N LEU A 87 -11.18 7.98 -9.50
CA LEU A 87 -9.76 8.23 -9.74
C LEU A 87 -9.50 8.89 -11.10
N ALA A 88 -10.30 8.58 -12.12
CA ALA A 88 -10.16 9.19 -13.44
C ALA A 88 -10.34 10.73 -13.42
N GLY A 89 -11.10 11.24 -12.44
CA GLY A 89 -11.28 12.67 -12.20
C GLY A 89 -10.10 13.36 -11.50
N ILE A 90 -9.14 12.61 -10.94
CA ILE A 90 -8.03 13.16 -10.16
C ILE A 90 -6.78 13.31 -11.03
N PHE A 91 -6.27 14.54 -11.13
CA PHE A 91 -5.05 14.88 -11.85
C PHE A 91 -4.00 15.39 -10.86
N HIS A 92 -3.09 14.51 -10.44
CA HIS A 92 -2.04 14.89 -9.50
C HIS A 92 -0.74 14.10 -9.77
N PRO A 93 0.46 14.72 -9.72
CA PRO A 93 1.73 14.06 -10.06
C PRO A 93 2.08 12.86 -9.15
N ASN A 94 1.52 12.80 -7.94
CA ASN A 94 1.76 11.72 -6.99
C ASN A 94 0.59 10.71 -6.89
N ILE A 95 -0.32 10.71 -7.84
CA ILE A 95 -1.43 9.73 -7.96
C ILE A 95 -1.36 9.09 -9.33
N VAL A 96 -1.59 7.78 -9.38
CA VAL A 96 -1.63 7.07 -10.66
C VAL A 96 -2.71 7.65 -11.57
N ARG A 97 -2.36 7.92 -12.82
CA ARG A 97 -3.29 8.45 -13.80
C ARG A 97 -4.12 7.32 -14.39
N VAL A 98 -5.42 7.31 -14.15
CA VAL A 98 -6.38 6.45 -14.83
C VAL A 98 -6.69 7.07 -16.19
N LEU A 99 -6.53 6.29 -17.25
CA LEU A 99 -6.74 6.71 -18.65
C LEU A 99 -8.11 6.27 -19.17
N ASN A 100 -8.51 5.05 -18.83
CA ASN A 100 -9.74 4.43 -19.32
C ASN A 100 -10.19 3.31 -18.37
N PHE A 101 -11.44 2.88 -18.50
CA PHE A 101 -11.95 1.65 -17.90
C PHE A 101 -13.06 1.08 -18.80
N PHE A 102 -13.12 -0.24 -18.88
CA PHE A 102 -14.06 -0.93 -19.75
C PHE A 102 -14.44 -2.29 -19.19
N ARG A 103 -15.50 -2.89 -19.75
CA ARG A 103 -15.93 -4.24 -19.45
C ARG A 103 -15.61 -5.16 -20.61
N ALA A 104 -15.02 -6.30 -20.29
CA ALA A 104 -14.81 -7.41 -21.22
C ALA A 104 -14.64 -8.70 -20.39
N ASN A 105 -14.82 -9.87 -21.05
CA ASN A 105 -14.57 -11.18 -20.43
C ASN A 105 -15.24 -11.33 -19.05
N ASP A 106 -16.48 -10.87 -18.91
CA ASP A 106 -17.29 -10.92 -17.67
C ASP A 106 -16.62 -10.26 -16.44
N THR A 107 -15.65 -9.37 -16.67
CA THR A 107 -14.98 -8.58 -15.63
C THR A 107 -14.80 -7.12 -16.04
N VAL A 108 -14.06 -6.36 -15.24
CA VAL A 108 -13.77 -4.92 -15.47
C VAL A 108 -12.26 -4.71 -15.50
N TYR A 109 -11.84 -3.87 -16.41
CA TYR A 109 -10.46 -3.45 -16.59
C TYR A 109 -10.32 -1.95 -16.34
N MET A 110 -9.29 -1.57 -15.60
CA MET A 110 -8.87 -0.18 -15.40
C MET A 110 -7.53 0.02 -16.10
N VAL A 111 -7.49 0.95 -17.04
CA VAL A 111 -6.28 1.30 -17.79
C VAL A 111 -5.63 2.50 -17.13
N MET A 112 -4.36 2.37 -16.84
CA MET A 112 -3.57 3.40 -16.16
C MET A 112 -2.32 3.72 -16.97
N HIS A 113 -1.79 4.91 -16.77
CA HIS A 113 -0.48 5.25 -17.30
C HIS A 113 0.56 4.26 -16.76
N TYR A 114 1.38 3.71 -17.65
CA TYR A 114 2.49 2.83 -17.25
C TYR A 114 3.65 3.67 -16.71
N GLU A 115 4.10 3.32 -15.52
CA GLU A 115 5.21 4.00 -14.85
C GLU A 115 6.40 3.07 -14.74
N SER A 116 7.58 3.56 -15.13
CA SER A 116 8.83 2.83 -14.94
C SER A 116 9.46 3.15 -13.59
N GLY A 117 9.89 2.12 -12.86
CA GLY A 117 10.46 2.31 -11.52
C GLY A 117 10.37 1.06 -10.67
N ARG A 118 10.12 1.23 -9.38
CA ARG A 118 9.95 0.14 -8.42
C ARG A 118 9.05 0.54 -7.27
N SER A 119 8.45 -0.42 -6.58
CA SER A 119 7.71 -0.14 -5.35
C SER A 119 8.66 0.30 -4.22
N LEU A 120 8.14 1.09 -3.29
CA LEU A 120 8.86 1.46 -2.06
C LEU A 120 9.19 0.19 -1.24
N GLN A 121 8.34 -0.84 -1.30
CA GLN A 121 8.62 -2.14 -0.69
C GLN A 121 9.89 -2.78 -1.26
N GLU A 122 10.01 -2.88 -2.59
CA GLU A 122 11.22 -3.39 -3.22
C GLU A 122 12.45 -2.53 -2.87
N HIS A 123 12.27 -1.21 -2.79
CA HIS A 123 13.34 -0.31 -2.40
C HIS A 123 13.80 -0.57 -0.96
N VAL A 124 12.88 -0.73 -0.01
CA VAL A 124 13.18 -1.09 1.39
C VAL A 124 13.89 -2.44 1.47
N LEU A 125 13.36 -3.47 0.77
CA LEU A 125 13.94 -4.82 0.81
C LEU A 125 15.34 -4.88 0.23
N ARG A 126 15.61 -4.18 -0.88
CA ARG A 126 16.96 -4.11 -1.49
C ARG A 126 17.97 -3.41 -0.58
N ASN A 127 17.55 -2.39 0.15
CA ASN A 127 18.42 -1.68 1.08
C ASN A 127 18.62 -2.45 2.38
N ARG A 128 17.65 -3.27 2.80
CA ARG A 128 17.76 -4.13 3.99
C ARG A 128 18.80 -5.24 3.85
N SER A 129 19.04 -5.78 2.64
CA SER A 129 19.95 -6.91 2.38
C SER A 129 21.45 -6.55 2.40
N LYS A 130 21.77 -5.26 2.38
CA LYS A 130 23.14 -4.75 2.46
C LYS A 130 23.37 -4.29 3.90
N ASP A 131 24.48 -4.55 4.49
CA ASP A 131 24.89 -4.23 5.88
C ASP A 131 23.99 -3.23 6.65
N ALA A 132 23.88 -3.37 7.99
CA ALA A 132 23.05 -2.56 8.89
C ALA A 132 23.21 -1.02 8.79
N LYS A 133 24.03 -0.53 7.87
CA LYS A 133 24.22 0.88 7.50
C LYS A 133 23.18 1.40 6.51
N ASP A 134 22.37 0.53 5.90
CA ASP A 134 21.46 0.88 4.80
C ASP A 134 20.00 1.08 5.24
N VAL A 135 19.76 1.52 6.47
CA VAL A 135 18.48 2.07 6.91
C VAL A 135 18.17 3.29 6.05
N LEU A 136 16.95 3.41 5.55
CA LEU A 136 16.57 4.56 4.73
C LEU A 136 16.74 5.85 5.52
N SER A 137 17.49 6.79 4.97
CA SER A 137 17.78 8.04 5.65
C SER A 137 16.51 8.85 5.95
N GLU A 138 16.49 9.60 7.04
CA GLU A 138 15.38 10.49 7.38
C GLU A 138 15.09 11.50 6.24
N ARG A 139 16.14 12.00 5.57
CA ARG A 139 15.99 12.86 4.39
C ARG A 139 15.20 12.20 3.26
N PHE A 140 15.49 10.93 2.97
CA PHE A 140 14.74 10.17 1.97
C PHE A 140 13.27 10.00 2.39
N ILE A 141 13.03 9.58 3.63
CA ILE A 141 11.69 9.39 4.20
C ILE A 141 10.89 10.68 4.09
N ARG A 142 11.44 11.80 4.55
CA ARG A 142 10.78 13.11 4.50
C ARG A 142 10.45 13.51 3.06
N ARG A 143 11.39 13.39 2.12
CA ARG A 143 11.17 13.71 0.72
C ARG A 143 10.05 12.91 0.09
N VAL A 144 10.06 11.59 0.29
CA VAL A 144 9.06 10.67 -0.30
C VAL A 144 7.70 10.91 0.33
N PHE A 145 7.59 10.92 1.65
CA PHE A 145 6.29 11.01 2.31
C PHE A 145 5.66 12.40 2.24
N THR A 146 6.44 13.47 2.11
CA THR A 146 5.87 14.80 1.78
C THR A 146 5.10 14.75 0.46
N GLN A 147 5.64 14.10 -0.55
CA GLN A 147 5.01 13.99 -1.87
C GLN A 147 3.83 12.98 -1.86
N VAL A 148 3.98 11.84 -1.19
CA VAL A 148 2.87 10.88 -0.98
C VAL A 148 1.68 11.59 -0.31
N MET A 149 1.93 12.40 0.71
CA MET A 149 0.89 13.16 1.39
C MET A 149 0.29 14.28 0.53
N ASN A 150 1.02 14.86 -0.44
CA ASN A 150 0.41 15.75 -1.44
C ASN A 150 -0.67 15.00 -2.23
N GLY A 151 -0.36 13.79 -2.70
CA GLY A 151 -1.34 12.93 -3.39
C GLY A 151 -2.54 12.59 -2.51
N LEU A 152 -2.30 12.16 -1.26
CA LEU A 152 -3.41 11.83 -0.34
C LEU A 152 -4.29 13.04 0.00
N ARG A 153 -3.73 14.25 0.08
CA ARG A 153 -4.54 15.46 0.29
C ARG A 153 -5.48 15.70 -0.88
N GLU A 154 -5.03 15.47 -2.10
CA GLU A 154 -5.88 15.57 -3.29
C GLU A 154 -6.99 14.52 -3.27
N VAL A 155 -6.68 13.28 -2.87
CA VAL A 155 -7.67 12.22 -2.68
C VAL A 155 -8.73 12.63 -1.65
N HIS A 156 -8.30 13.12 -0.49
CA HIS A 156 -9.19 13.52 0.59
C HIS A 156 -10.05 14.77 0.23
N SER A 157 -9.51 15.70 -0.57
CA SER A 157 -10.27 16.86 -1.05
C SER A 157 -11.43 16.46 -1.97
N ASN A 158 -11.27 15.33 -2.67
CA ASN A 158 -12.31 14.70 -3.47
C ASN A 158 -13.24 13.75 -2.66
N ARG A 159 -13.20 13.83 -1.33
CA ARG A 159 -13.99 13.00 -0.39
C ARG A 159 -13.75 11.49 -0.56
N LEU A 160 -12.58 11.11 -1.02
CA LEU A 160 -12.14 9.74 -1.14
C LEU A 160 -11.13 9.41 -0.03
N LEU A 161 -10.99 8.14 0.30
CA LEU A 161 -9.95 7.60 1.17
C LEU A 161 -9.16 6.56 0.39
N HIS A 162 -7.86 6.42 0.68
CA HIS A 162 -7.03 5.41 0.02
C HIS A 162 -7.23 4.00 0.62
N LEU A 163 -7.23 3.89 1.93
CA LEU A 163 -7.52 2.69 2.76
C LEU A 163 -6.58 1.48 2.56
N ASP A 164 -5.58 1.58 1.70
CA ASP A 164 -4.55 0.53 1.51
C ASP A 164 -3.16 1.16 1.28
N VAL A 165 -2.85 2.26 1.99
CA VAL A 165 -1.51 2.86 1.92
C VAL A 165 -0.50 1.90 2.57
N LYS A 166 0.42 1.40 1.74
CA LYS A 166 1.50 0.50 2.15
C LYS A 166 2.69 0.65 1.20
N PRO A 167 3.89 0.21 1.57
CA PRO A 167 5.07 0.37 0.72
C PRO A 167 4.94 -0.27 -0.68
N ALA A 168 4.13 -1.33 -0.83
CA ALA A 168 3.86 -1.94 -2.13
C ALA A 168 3.04 -1.02 -3.06
N ASN A 169 2.20 -0.14 -2.49
CA ASN A 169 1.32 0.77 -3.23
C ASN A 169 1.91 2.18 -3.39
N VAL A 170 3.09 2.43 -2.85
CA VAL A 170 3.91 3.62 -3.13
C VAL A 170 4.96 3.24 -4.16
N TYR A 171 4.85 3.76 -5.37
CA TYR A 171 5.75 3.45 -6.47
C TYR A 171 6.73 4.59 -6.69
N LEU A 172 8.01 4.30 -6.76
CA LEU A 172 9.07 5.27 -7.01
C LEU A 172 9.43 5.22 -8.49
N ARG A 173 9.15 6.29 -9.22
CA ARG A 173 9.61 6.49 -10.60
C ARG A 173 11.13 6.47 -10.68
N MET A 174 11.66 6.39 -11.90
CA MET A 174 13.12 6.41 -12.13
C MET A 174 13.80 7.68 -11.61
N ASP A 175 13.10 8.81 -11.58
CA ASP A 175 13.58 10.08 -11.01
C ASP A 175 13.43 10.16 -9.47
N GLY A 176 12.87 9.11 -8.85
CA GLY A 176 12.62 9.02 -7.41
C GLY A 176 11.35 9.73 -6.94
N THR A 177 10.51 10.23 -7.86
CA THR A 177 9.19 10.79 -7.53
C THR A 177 8.22 9.68 -7.13
N PRO A 178 7.56 9.74 -5.97
CA PRO A 178 6.60 8.73 -5.55
C PRO A 178 5.23 8.93 -6.20
N ILE A 179 4.58 7.82 -6.51
CA ILE A 179 3.18 7.75 -6.97
C ILE A 179 2.42 6.80 -6.07
N LEU A 180 1.22 7.18 -5.69
CA LEU A 180 0.25 6.28 -5.05
C LEU A 180 -0.46 5.45 -6.11
N LEU A 181 -0.44 4.14 -5.90
CA LEU A 181 -1.16 3.13 -6.69
C LEU A 181 -2.27 2.54 -5.83
N ASP A 182 -3.17 1.79 -6.45
CA ASP A 182 -4.06 0.80 -5.83
C ASP A 182 -4.83 1.27 -4.59
N PHE A 183 -5.98 1.88 -4.80
CA PHE A 183 -6.92 2.26 -3.75
C PHE A 183 -7.68 1.04 -3.22
N GLY A 184 -8.04 1.05 -1.95
CA GLY A 184 -8.65 -0.10 -1.25
C GLY A 184 -10.18 -0.08 -1.15
N ALA A 185 -10.88 0.87 -1.78
CA ALA A 185 -12.32 1.05 -1.61
C ALA A 185 -13.14 -0.18 -2.06
N ALA A 186 -12.77 -0.79 -3.19
CA ALA A 186 -13.44 -2.02 -3.66
C ALA A 186 -13.27 -3.20 -2.68
N ARG A 187 -12.12 -3.30 -2.03
CA ARG A 187 -11.86 -4.34 -1.01
C ARG A 187 -12.71 -4.14 0.23
N GLN A 188 -12.85 -2.89 0.67
CA GLN A 188 -13.62 -2.57 1.87
C GLN A 188 -15.09 -2.95 1.73
N THR A 189 -15.70 -2.70 0.58
CA THR A 189 -17.10 -3.07 0.33
C THR A 189 -17.29 -4.57 0.36
N LEU A 190 -16.39 -5.34 -0.26
CA LEU A 190 -16.44 -6.81 -0.25
C LEU A 190 -16.29 -7.36 1.18
N GLN A 191 -15.50 -6.73 2.03
CA GLN A 191 -15.30 -7.20 3.40
C GLN A 191 -16.52 -6.98 4.30
N ARG A 192 -17.34 -5.95 4.04
CA ARG A 192 -18.61 -5.76 4.75
C ARG A 192 -19.62 -6.86 4.46
N ASP A 193 -19.56 -7.44 3.27
CA ASP A 193 -20.52 -8.44 2.80
C ASP A 193 -20.06 -9.89 2.99
N ILE A 194 -18.74 -10.14 3.04
CA ILE A 194 -18.18 -11.50 3.20
C ILE A 194 -17.89 -11.76 4.68
N SER A 195 -18.54 -12.79 5.24
CA SER A 195 -18.32 -13.24 6.60
C SER A 195 -16.86 -13.59 6.89
N LYS A 196 -16.32 -13.08 7.97
CA LYS A 196 -15.22 -13.45 8.90
C LYS A 196 -14.02 -14.31 8.44
N SER A 197 -13.95 -14.85 7.24
CA SER A 197 -12.99 -15.93 6.94
C SER A 197 -11.64 -15.48 6.37
N TYR A 198 -11.51 -14.25 5.84
CA TYR A 198 -10.23 -13.77 5.29
C TYR A 198 -10.04 -12.27 5.52
N PRO A 199 -9.03 -11.86 6.29
CA PRO A 199 -8.70 -10.44 6.40
C PRO A 199 -8.21 -9.92 5.04
N MET A 200 -8.96 -8.97 4.47
CA MET A 200 -8.65 -8.34 3.18
C MET A 200 -7.65 -7.18 3.33
N TYR A 201 -7.17 -6.92 4.54
CA TYR A 201 -6.22 -5.86 4.86
C TYR A 201 -4.78 -6.39 4.90
N THR A 202 -3.83 -5.50 4.68
CA THR A 202 -2.42 -5.83 4.82
C THR A 202 -2.02 -5.70 6.29
N PRO A 203 -1.70 -6.82 6.96
CA PRO A 203 -1.29 -6.79 8.37
C PRO A 203 -0.18 -5.78 8.63
N GLY A 204 -0.27 -5.07 9.75
CA GLY A 204 0.67 -4.02 10.15
C GLY A 204 0.39 -2.64 9.53
N PHE A 205 -0.24 -2.54 8.37
CA PHE A 205 -0.54 -1.25 7.72
C PHE A 205 -1.99 -0.79 7.92
N ALA A 206 -2.88 -1.71 8.23
CA ALA A 206 -4.29 -1.43 8.44
C ALA A 206 -4.57 -0.87 9.85
N ALA A 207 -5.30 0.24 9.89
CA ALA A 207 -5.74 0.85 11.13
C ALA A 207 -6.79 -0.02 11.87
N PRO A 208 -6.91 0.07 13.22
CA PRO A 208 -7.82 -0.77 14.00
C PRO A 208 -9.29 -0.68 13.57
N GLU A 209 -9.74 0.49 13.13
CA GLU A 209 -11.10 0.73 12.67
C GLU A 209 -11.45 -0.04 11.41
N LEU A 210 -10.48 -0.39 10.57
CA LEU A 210 -10.70 -1.19 9.36
C LEU A 210 -11.15 -2.62 9.68
N TYR A 211 -10.84 -3.13 10.87
CA TYR A 211 -11.28 -4.46 11.33
C TYR A 211 -12.67 -4.46 11.97
N LYS A 212 -13.28 -3.29 12.13
CA LYS A 212 -14.59 -3.12 12.75
C LYS A 212 -15.64 -2.75 11.70
N ARG A 213 -16.78 -3.47 11.70
CA ARG A 213 -17.83 -3.31 10.67
C ARG A 213 -18.47 -1.92 10.67
N ASP A 214 -18.70 -1.36 11.86
CA ASP A 214 -19.47 -0.13 12.05
C ASP A 214 -18.58 1.05 12.47
N ALA A 215 -17.25 0.94 12.29
CA ALA A 215 -16.35 2.02 12.62
C ALA A 215 -16.40 3.12 11.56
N GLU A 216 -16.35 4.35 12.04
CA GLU A 216 -16.20 5.51 11.17
C GLU A 216 -14.79 5.55 10.59
N LEU A 217 -14.70 5.73 9.28
CA LEU A 217 -13.45 5.87 8.53
C LEU A 217 -13.29 7.32 8.09
N GLY A 218 -12.05 7.79 8.11
CA GLY A 218 -11.73 9.14 7.72
C GLY A 218 -10.26 9.30 7.37
N PRO A 219 -9.80 10.54 7.11
CA PRO A 219 -8.40 10.81 6.78
C PRO A 219 -7.42 10.28 7.83
N TRP A 220 -7.83 10.17 9.09
CA TRP A 220 -7.05 9.57 10.19
C TRP A 220 -6.75 8.09 10.00
N THR A 221 -7.54 7.39 9.18
CA THR A 221 -7.29 5.97 8.81
C THR A 221 -6.07 5.87 7.90
N ASP A 222 -5.98 6.73 6.88
CA ASP A 222 -4.79 6.82 6.02
C ASP A 222 -3.59 7.38 6.77
N VAL A 223 -3.77 8.26 7.76
CA VAL A 223 -2.71 8.74 8.66
C VAL A 223 -2.05 7.59 9.42
N TYR A 224 -2.82 6.62 9.92
CA TYR A 224 -2.25 5.43 10.54
C TYR A 224 -1.38 4.65 9.55
N SER A 225 -1.88 4.42 8.35
CA SER A 225 -1.17 3.71 7.30
C SER A 225 0.12 4.44 6.86
N ILE A 226 0.13 5.78 6.82
CA ILE A 226 1.34 6.60 6.59
C ILE A 226 2.36 6.37 7.72
N GLY A 227 1.96 6.43 8.98
CA GLY A 227 2.83 6.13 10.12
C GLY A 227 3.46 4.73 10.03
N SER A 228 2.63 3.75 9.64
CA SER A 228 3.06 2.37 9.42
C SER A 228 4.07 2.24 8.27
N CYS A 229 3.87 2.96 7.17
CA CYS A 229 4.80 2.98 6.04
C CYS A 229 6.15 3.61 6.41
N ILE A 230 6.13 4.73 7.14
CA ILE A 230 7.36 5.38 7.58
C ILE A 230 8.12 4.45 8.55
N TYR A 231 7.42 3.81 9.49
CA TYR A 231 8.01 2.80 10.37
C TYR A 231 8.67 1.68 9.56
N ALA A 232 7.98 1.15 8.54
CA ALA A 232 8.53 0.10 7.68
C ALA A 232 9.79 0.55 6.91
N CYS A 233 9.87 1.82 6.52
CA CYS A 233 11.08 2.40 5.90
C CYS A 233 12.25 2.50 6.90
N MET A 234 11.97 2.73 8.19
CA MET A 234 12.98 2.82 9.25
C MET A 234 13.47 1.45 9.70
N SER A 235 12.55 0.49 9.86
CA SER A 235 12.82 -0.84 10.41
C SER A 235 13.19 -1.89 9.37
N GLY A 236 12.81 -1.67 8.09
CA GLY A 236 12.83 -2.69 7.04
C GLY A 236 11.72 -3.74 7.17
N MET A 237 10.74 -3.54 8.06
CA MET A 237 9.67 -4.50 8.38
C MET A 237 8.35 -3.78 8.69
N PRO A 238 7.17 -4.41 8.46
CA PRO A 238 5.90 -3.83 8.89
C PRO A 238 5.86 -3.69 10.42
N PRO A 239 5.10 -2.72 10.95
CA PRO A 239 4.82 -2.66 12.37
C PRO A 239 3.96 -3.84 12.83
N GLN A 240 3.84 -4.00 14.15
CA GLN A 240 2.91 -4.97 14.73
C GLN A 240 1.49 -4.67 14.27
N GLU A 241 0.73 -5.71 13.94
CA GLU A 241 -0.68 -5.60 13.55
C GLU A 241 -1.51 -4.89 14.62
N SER A 242 -2.39 -4.00 14.19
CA SER A 242 -3.19 -3.18 15.09
C SER A 242 -4.11 -4.01 16.01
N ASP A 243 -4.63 -5.13 15.53
CA ASP A 243 -5.46 -6.05 16.32
C ASP A 243 -4.64 -6.75 17.43
N GLY A 244 -3.41 -7.15 17.12
CA GLY A 244 -2.49 -7.70 18.11
C GLY A 244 -2.04 -6.66 19.15
N ARG A 245 -1.91 -5.39 18.75
CA ARG A 245 -1.56 -4.27 19.63
C ARG A 245 -2.63 -3.96 20.68
N LEU A 246 -3.89 -4.24 20.40
CA LEU A 246 -4.97 -4.09 21.38
C LEU A 246 -4.78 -4.99 22.61
N LYS A 247 -4.05 -6.11 22.46
CA LYS A 247 -3.76 -7.05 23.55
C LYS A 247 -2.42 -6.78 24.22
N ASP A 248 -1.38 -6.51 23.42
CA ASP A 248 -0.01 -6.27 23.89
C ASP A 248 0.68 -5.32 22.88
N ASP A 249 0.74 -4.03 23.20
CA ASP A 249 1.33 -3.01 22.33
C ASP A 249 2.84 -2.89 22.50
N LYS A 250 3.57 -3.48 21.56
CA LYS A 250 5.05 -3.45 21.51
C LYS A 250 5.60 -2.23 20.74
N MET A 251 4.74 -1.47 20.07
CA MET A 251 5.16 -0.35 19.22
C MET A 251 5.91 0.77 19.97
N PRO A 252 5.53 1.18 21.19
CA PRO A 252 6.27 2.21 21.92
C PRO A 252 7.74 1.80 22.17
N ASN A 253 8.00 0.52 22.51
CA ASN A 253 9.35 0.02 22.71
C ASN A 253 10.11 -0.10 21.37
N ALA A 254 9.43 -0.53 20.30
CA ALA A 254 10.01 -0.60 18.97
C ALA A 254 10.44 0.79 18.47
N LEU A 255 9.61 1.81 18.66
CA LEU A 255 9.93 3.19 18.28
C LEU A 255 11.08 3.78 19.11
N ARG A 256 11.17 3.45 20.41
CA ARG A 256 12.28 3.88 21.25
C ARG A 256 13.63 3.37 20.76
N SER A 257 13.69 2.21 20.10
CA SER A 257 14.94 1.64 19.58
C SER A 257 15.57 2.49 18.47
N PHE A 258 14.81 3.38 17.82
CA PHE A 258 15.29 4.27 16.79
C PHE A 258 15.85 5.61 17.31
N ARG A 259 15.80 5.85 18.63
CA ARG A 259 16.41 7.04 19.23
C ARG A 259 17.91 7.10 18.96
N GLY A 260 18.37 8.25 18.51
CA GLY A 260 19.74 8.48 18.07
C GLY A 260 20.05 7.99 16.65
N LEU A 261 19.08 7.40 15.94
CA LEU A 261 19.17 7.08 14.51
C LEU A 261 18.34 8.05 13.68
N TYR A 262 17.21 8.45 14.22
CA TYR A 262 16.28 9.41 13.64
C TYR A 262 15.96 10.51 14.64
N SER A 263 15.51 11.66 14.15
CA SER A 263 15.14 12.79 15.00
C SER A 263 13.99 12.42 15.95
N SER A 264 13.99 13.02 17.14
CA SER A 264 12.93 12.85 18.13
C SER A 264 11.57 13.31 17.57
N GLN A 265 11.57 14.31 16.70
CA GLN A 265 10.40 14.86 16.03
C GLN A 265 9.77 13.82 15.09
N LEU A 266 10.57 13.13 14.25
CA LEU A 266 10.07 12.08 13.36
C LEU A 266 9.49 10.92 14.17
N ILE A 267 10.19 10.46 15.20
CA ILE A 267 9.74 9.35 16.07
C ILE A 267 8.42 9.73 16.75
N SER A 268 8.32 10.91 17.34
CA SER A 268 7.10 11.38 18.02
C SER A 268 5.92 11.54 17.06
N MET A 269 6.16 12.03 15.84
CA MET A 269 5.13 12.11 14.80
C MET A 269 4.59 10.72 14.44
N ILE A 270 5.47 9.74 14.23
CA ILE A 270 5.06 8.35 13.93
C ILE A 270 4.27 7.75 15.10
N GLU A 271 4.71 7.98 16.34
CA GLU A 271 4.02 7.51 17.52
C GLU A 271 2.58 8.02 17.57
N ARG A 272 2.34 9.31 17.26
CA ARG A 272 0.98 9.86 17.17
C ARG A 272 0.18 9.28 16.02
N CYS A 273 0.78 9.12 14.83
CA CYS A 273 0.10 8.49 13.70
C CYS A 273 -0.36 7.06 14.03
N LEU A 274 0.42 6.32 14.81
CA LEU A 274 0.16 4.93 15.18
C LEU A 274 -0.71 4.75 16.44
N ARG A 275 -1.33 5.80 17.00
CA ARG A 275 -2.29 5.66 18.10
C ARG A 275 -3.43 4.72 17.71
N LEU A 276 -3.81 3.80 18.60
CA LEU A 276 -4.89 2.86 18.33
C LEU A 276 -6.26 3.54 18.31
N ASN A 277 -6.46 4.53 19.19
CA ASN A 277 -7.64 5.39 19.15
C ASN A 277 -7.50 6.41 18.00
N SER A 278 -8.44 6.38 17.07
CA SER A 278 -8.45 7.28 15.90
C SER A 278 -8.52 8.77 16.27
N LEU A 279 -9.18 9.11 17.36
CA LEU A 279 -9.32 10.50 17.84
C LEU A 279 -8.01 11.08 18.41
N GLU A 280 -7.07 10.23 18.80
CA GLU A 280 -5.74 10.65 19.31
C GLU A 280 -4.72 10.86 18.20
N ARG A 281 -5.06 10.51 16.95
CA ARG A 281 -4.21 10.72 15.78
C ARG A 281 -4.36 12.13 15.22
N PRO A 282 -3.38 12.62 14.43
CA PRO A 282 -3.61 13.74 13.53
C PRO A 282 -4.83 13.46 12.66
N GLN A 283 -5.81 14.39 12.65
CA GLN A 283 -7.08 14.16 11.96
C GLN A 283 -7.00 14.37 10.44
N THR A 284 -5.92 14.96 9.95
CA THR A 284 -5.69 15.20 8.53
C THR A 284 -4.25 14.86 8.15
N VAL A 285 -4.07 14.41 6.93
CA VAL A 285 -2.73 14.19 6.33
C VAL A 285 -1.94 15.50 6.27
N TYR A 286 -2.60 16.64 6.10
CA TYR A 286 -1.95 17.96 6.12
C TYR A 286 -1.26 18.26 7.46
N ALA A 287 -1.88 17.90 8.59
CA ALA A 287 -1.26 18.10 9.91
C ALA A 287 0.06 17.32 10.04
N VAL A 288 0.08 16.07 9.58
CA VAL A 288 1.29 15.23 9.55
C VAL A 288 2.34 15.82 8.60
N GLN A 289 1.93 16.22 7.41
CA GLN A 289 2.82 16.79 6.40
C GLN A 289 3.51 18.06 6.88
N LYS A 290 2.76 18.95 7.52
CA LYS A 290 3.31 20.21 8.09
C LYS A 290 4.42 19.93 9.08
N GLU A 291 4.26 18.94 9.95
CA GLU A 291 5.30 18.54 10.90
C GLU A 291 6.52 17.92 10.21
N LEU A 292 6.28 17.10 9.19
CA LEU A 292 7.35 16.45 8.44
C LEU A 292 8.23 17.47 7.68
N VAL A 293 7.64 18.57 7.19
CA VAL A 293 8.35 19.63 6.46
C VAL A 293 9.05 20.60 7.40
N ASN A 294 8.37 21.06 8.46
CA ASN A 294 8.88 22.15 9.31
C ASN A 294 10.00 21.71 10.26
N ASN A 295 10.10 20.43 10.58
CA ASN A 295 11.04 19.91 11.57
C ASN A 295 12.22 19.18 10.91
N VAL A 296 12.78 19.71 9.83
CA VAL A 296 13.99 19.16 9.21
C VAL A 296 15.18 19.49 10.12
N PRO A 297 15.93 18.49 10.65
CA PRO A 297 17.13 18.78 11.42
C PRO A 297 18.14 19.52 10.54
N GLU A 298 18.67 20.64 11.02
CA GLU A 298 19.63 21.47 10.30
C GLU A 298 20.97 20.78 10.03
N LYS A 299 21.29 19.75 10.80
CA LYS A 299 22.43 18.82 10.56
C LYS A 299 22.04 17.41 11.03
N PRO A 300 22.56 16.35 10.42
CA PRO A 300 22.48 15.04 11.04
C PRO A 300 23.26 15.11 12.36
N GLU A 301 22.59 14.93 13.47
CA GLU A 301 23.19 15.00 14.82
C GLU A 301 24.27 13.96 15.08
N PHE A 302 24.52 13.03 14.16
CA PHE A 302 25.52 11.97 14.35
C PHE A 302 26.26 11.59 13.06
N SER A 303 27.59 11.62 13.15
CA SER A 303 28.43 10.77 12.30
C SER A 303 28.18 9.31 12.73
N PHE A 304 27.88 8.45 11.77
CA PHE A 304 27.69 7.01 11.99
C PHE A 304 28.97 6.45 12.63
N SER A 305 28.97 6.25 13.97
CA SER A 305 29.99 5.49 14.66
C SER A 305 29.63 4.00 14.66
N GLU A 306 30.63 3.11 14.77
CA GLU A 306 30.43 1.64 14.85
C GLU A 306 29.40 1.20 15.91
N ARG A 307 29.18 2.03 16.95
CA ARG A 307 28.18 1.81 18.01
C ARG A 307 26.72 1.94 17.49
N ALA A 308 26.46 2.76 16.49
CA ALA A 308 25.14 2.87 15.89
C ALA A 308 24.79 1.62 15.05
N GLY A 309 25.75 1.09 14.30
CA GLY A 309 25.58 -0.15 13.54
C GLY A 309 25.25 -1.38 14.40
N ALA A 310 25.84 -1.49 15.60
CA ALA A 310 25.54 -2.57 16.55
C ALA A 310 24.12 -2.45 17.14
N ARG A 311 23.64 -1.23 17.42
CA ARG A 311 22.28 -0.99 17.92
C ARG A 311 21.20 -1.27 16.87
N ILE A 312 21.47 -0.94 15.60
CA ILE A 312 20.56 -1.25 14.48
C ILE A 312 20.46 -2.76 14.29
N ARG A 313 21.59 -3.49 14.28
CA ARG A 313 21.59 -4.96 14.18
C ARG A 313 20.78 -5.59 15.31
N ASN A 314 20.97 -5.17 16.55
CA ASN A 314 20.21 -5.69 17.69
C ASN A 314 18.71 -5.39 17.60
N ALA A 315 18.29 -4.23 17.08
CA ALA A 315 16.89 -3.90 16.87
C ALA A 315 16.28 -4.75 15.74
N GLN A 316 16.99 -4.90 14.63
CA GLN A 316 16.58 -5.73 13.48
C GLN A 316 16.52 -7.22 13.85
N ASP A 317 17.48 -7.73 14.61
CA ASP A 317 17.49 -9.12 15.08
C ASP A 317 16.36 -9.42 16.07
N ARG A 318 15.99 -8.45 16.92
CA ARG A 318 14.82 -8.59 17.80
C ARG A 318 13.52 -8.60 17.02
N VAL A 319 13.37 -7.70 16.04
CA VAL A 319 12.20 -7.62 15.17
C VAL A 319 12.14 -8.87 14.28
N SER A 320 13.26 -9.32 13.71
CA SER A 320 13.33 -10.54 12.88
C SER A 320 13.05 -11.82 13.66
N ARG A 321 13.46 -11.91 14.93
CA ARG A 321 13.08 -13.00 15.84
C ARG A 321 11.58 -12.96 16.13
N PHE A 322 11.05 -11.79 16.47
CA PHE A 322 9.62 -11.60 16.72
C PHE A 322 8.77 -12.06 15.52
N MET A 323 9.19 -11.74 14.29
CA MET A 323 8.46 -12.11 13.08
C MET A 323 8.51 -13.61 12.79
N ARG A 324 9.69 -14.25 13.00
CA ARG A 324 9.83 -15.72 12.90
C ARG A 324 8.95 -16.44 13.92
N ASP A 325 8.93 -15.95 15.14
CA ASP A 325 8.16 -16.56 16.23
C ASP A 325 6.64 -16.41 16.03
N HIS A 326 6.20 -15.49 15.15
CA HIS A 326 4.78 -15.21 14.89
C HIS A 326 4.35 -15.48 13.43
N ASN A 327 5.19 -16.14 12.62
CA ASN A 327 4.90 -16.50 11.22
C ASN A 327 4.44 -15.32 10.33
N ILE A 328 4.96 -14.10 10.56
CA ILE A 328 4.59 -12.92 9.80
C ILE A 328 5.53 -12.80 8.59
N THR A 329 4.99 -12.99 7.39
CA THR A 329 5.72 -12.85 6.12
C THR A 329 5.28 -11.58 5.38
N TRP A 330 6.22 -10.96 4.65
CA TRP A 330 5.92 -9.93 3.67
C TRP A 330 5.26 -10.57 2.43
N PHE A 331 3.96 -10.43 2.27
CA PHE A 331 3.25 -10.74 1.02
C PHE A 331 2.41 -9.55 0.55
#